data_3954e91e46ec16ba74e2d41d4414ee37
#
_entry.id   3954e91e46ec16ba74e2d41d4414ee37
#
_cell.length_a   1.000
_cell.length_b   1.000
_cell.length_c   1.000
_cell.angle_alpha   90.00
_cell.angle_beta   90.00
_cell.angle_gamma   90.00
#
_symmetry.space_group_name_H-M   'P 1'
#
loop_
_entity.id
_entity.type
_entity.pdbx_description
1 polymer ?
#
loop_
_entity_poly.entity_id
_entity_poly.type
_entity_poly.pdbx_seq_one_letter_code
_entity_poly.pdbx_strand_id
1 'polypeptide(L)'
;MTKGRLGIIGCGQLSQMLGEAANRLGFSVSYLCVDETPVVVGLGPIYYPDQLDEFLAACDAITVERESLPDDMLRKAANVGLAPNYDALVTLRERDTQKAMLDELNIPTSPWSLVTSPDQLEAALDSLPGQYARCKRTLGGYDGGALPNPYASDKPS
;
A
#
# COMPACT_ATOMS: atom_id res chain seq x y z
N MET A 1 -12.48 20.49 22.46
CA MET A 1 -12.92 19.08 22.46
C MET A 1 -12.39 18.43 21.19
N THR A 2 -11.68 17.31 21.28
CA THR A 2 -11.26 16.52 20.13
C THR A 2 -12.46 15.80 19.51
N LYS A 3 -12.51 15.75 18.18
CA LYS A 3 -13.59 15.06 17.44
C LYS A 3 -13.47 13.54 17.48
N GLY A 4 -12.30 13.01 17.83
CA GLY A 4 -11.98 11.58 17.88
C GLY A 4 -10.47 11.37 17.81
N ARG A 5 -10.06 10.09 17.95
CA ARG A 5 -8.67 9.65 17.95
C ARG A 5 -8.41 8.84 16.70
N LEU A 6 -7.62 9.37 15.78
CA LEU A 6 -7.27 8.72 14.51
C LEU A 6 -5.90 8.08 14.63
N GLY A 7 -5.78 6.80 14.28
CA GLY A 7 -4.52 6.09 14.10
C GLY A 7 -4.11 6.08 12.63
N ILE A 8 -2.83 6.31 12.36
CA ILE A 8 -2.24 6.16 11.03
C ILE A 8 -1.13 5.11 11.12
N ILE A 9 -1.27 4.00 10.38
CA ILE A 9 -0.20 3.02 10.25
C ILE A 9 0.71 3.47 9.12
N GLY A 10 1.85 4.01 9.50
CA GLY A 10 2.84 4.69 8.69
C GLY A 10 3.34 5.94 9.40
N CYS A 11 4.52 6.42 9.03
CA CYS A 11 5.13 7.61 9.62
C CYS A 11 5.95 8.42 8.61
N GLY A 12 5.72 8.17 7.33
CA GLY A 12 6.33 8.87 6.21
C GLY A 12 5.60 10.17 5.84
N GLN A 13 5.91 10.71 4.67
CA GLN A 13 5.38 11.99 4.20
C GLN A 13 3.86 12.00 4.03
N LEU A 14 3.26 10.90 3.56
CA LEU A 14 1.80 10.83 3.41
C LEU A 14 1.12 10.81 4.77
N SER A 15 1.67 10.10 5.75
CA SER A 15 1.20 10.13 7.13
C SER A 15 1.29 11.52 7.73
N GLN A 16 2.36 12.27 7.44
CA GLN A 16 2.50 13.66 7.85
C GLN A 16 1.37 14.52 7.28
N MET A 17 1.14 14.47 5.98
CA MET A 17 0.08 15.24 5.32
C MET A 17 -1.32 14.90 5.85
N LEU A 18 -1.60 13.60 6.04
CA LEU A 18 -2.86 13.13 6.62
C LEU A 18 -3.03 13.65 8.06
N GLY A 19 -1.99 13.55 8.88
CA GLY A 19 -2.02 13.99 10.27
C GLY A 19 -2.20 15.51 10.42
N GLU A 20 -1.53 16.31 9.61
CA GLU A 20 -1.72 17.75 9.58
C GLU A 20 -3.17 18.11 9.21
N ALA A 21 -3.74 17.44 8.20
CA ALA A 21 -5.13 17.64 7.81
C ALA A 21 -6.10 17.23 8.92
N ALA A 22 -5.89 16.09 9.55
CA ALA A 22 -6.71 15.58 10.65
C ALA A 22 -6.66 16.51 11.87
N ASN A 23 -5.47 16.98 12.24
CA ASN A 23 -5.30 17.95 13.35
C ASN A 23 -6.05 19.26 13.08
N ARG A 24 -5.99 19.79 11.85
CA ARG A 24 -6.77 20.99 11.45
C ARG A 24 -8.28 20.77 11.56
N LEU A 25 -8.74 19.54 11.35
CA LEU A 25 -10.14 19.16 11.49
C LEU A 25 -10.54 18.87 12.95
N GLY A 26 -9.60 18.90 13.89
CA GLY A 26 -9.84 18.73 15.31
C GLY A 26 -9.78 17.27 15.81
N PHE A 27 -9.16 16.38 15.05
CA PHE A 27 -8.84 15.02 15.51
C PHE A 27 -7.50 15.01 16.27
N SER A 28 -7.37 14.12 17.25
CA SER A 28 -6.06 13.72 17.79
C SER A 28 -5.51 12.60 16.92
N VAL A 29 -4.23 12.67 16.56
CA VAL A 29 -3.61 11.69 15.66
C VAL A 29 -2.49 10.94 16.39
N SER A 30 -2.45 9.62 16.22
CA SER A 30 -1.37 8.73 16.65
C SER A 30 -0.80 7.98 15.46
N TYR A 31 0.49 7.66 15.49
CA TYR A 31 1.19 7.02 14.38
C TYR A 31 1.82 5.71 14.82
N LEU A 32 1.73 4.67 13.96
CA LEU A 32 2.47 3.42 14.10
C LEU A 32 3.57 3.37 13.05
N CYS A 33 4.82 3.53 13.47
CA CYS A 33 6.00 3.54 12.61
C CYS A 33 6.49 2.12 12.39
N VAL A 34 6.38 1.59 11.16
CA VAL A 34 6.70 0.17 10.88
C VAL A 34 8.15 -0.01 10.43
N ASP A 35 8.61 0.73 9.44
CA ASP A 35 9.94 0.52 8.81
C ASP A 35 10.69 1.81 8.48
N GLU A 36 10.23 2.98 8.94
CA GLU A 36 10.71 4.26 8.44
C GLU A 36 11.28 5.13 9.55
N THR A 37 12.15 6.06 9.19
CA THR A 37 12.48 7.17 10.07
C THR A 37 11.27 8.11 10.13
N PRO A 38 10.69 8.36 11.33
CA PRO A 38 9.48 9.13 11.43
C PRO A 38 9.69 10.60 11.02
N VAL A 39 8.89 11.07 10.08
CA VAL A 39 8.80 12.51 9.73
C VAL A 39 7.63 13.21 10.41
N VAL A 40 6.82 12.47 11.16
CA VAL A 40 5.61 12.92 11.88
C VAL A 40 5.90 13.45 13.27
N VAL A 41 7.17 13.68 13.61
CA VAL A 41 7.61 14.16 14.93
C VAL A 41 6.93 15.49 15.28
N GLY A 42 6.31 15.54 16.45
CA GLY A 42 5.60 16.74 16.93
C GLY A 42 4.13 16.84 16.47
N LEU A 43 3.64 15.92 15.64
CA LEU A 43 2.24 15.91 15.19
C LEU A 43 1.33 15.04 16.06
N GLY A 44 1.89 14.11 16.83
CA GLY A 44 1.18 13.22 17.75
C GLY A 44 2.07 12.12 18.31
N PRO A 45 1.56 11.26 19.20
CA PRO A 45 2.27 10.11 19.72
C PRO A 45 2.72 9.15 18.59
N ILE A 46 3.95 8.62 18.72
CA ILE A 46 4.52 7.65 17.80
C ILE A 46 4.71 6.34 18.54
N TYR A 47 4.20 5.26 17.96
CA TYR A 47 4.32 3.88 18.42
C TYR A 47 5.14 3.06 17.43
N TYR A 48 5.66 1.92 17.89
CA TYR A 48 6.42 0.98 17.07
C TYR A 48 5.73 -0.40 17.07
N PRO A 49 6.14 -1.36 16.21
CA PRO A 49 5.44 -2.63 16.04
C PRO A 49 5.24 -3.45 17.33
N ASP A 50 6.16 -3.37 18.28
CA ASP A 50 6.07 -3.97 19.61
C ASP A 50 5.01 -3.32 20.50
N GLN A 51 4.55 -2.11 20.17
CA GLN A 51 3.53 -1.35 20.86
C GLN A 51 2.18 -1.35 20.08
N LEU A 52 1.98 -2.30 19.17
CA LEU A 52 0.78 -2.34 18.33
C LEU A 52 -0.52 -2.32 19.14
N ASP A 53 -0.61 -3.12 20.20
CA ASP A 53 -1.84 -3.23 21.00
C ASP A 53 -2.12 -1.92 21.78
N GLU A 54 -1.08 -1.22 22.23
CA GLU A 54 -1.19 0.11 22.86
C GLU A 54 -1.66 1.17 21.85
N PHE A 55 -1.09 1.15 20.63
CA PHE A 55 -1.51 2.03 19.54
C PHE A 55 -2.99 1.82 19.20
N LEU A 56 -3.41 0.56 19.03
CA LEU A 56 -4.80 0.22 18.73
C LEU A 56 -5.78 0.71 19.81
N ALA A 57 -5.41 0.55 21.08
CA ALA A 57 -6.22 1.02 22.21
C ALA A 57 -6.31 2.56 22.29
N ALA A 58 -5.33 3.26 21.74
CA ALA A 58 -5.32 4.72 21.70
C ALA A 58 -6.18 5.33 20.58
N CYS A 59 -6.75 4.52 19.68
CA CYS A 59 -7.45 4.99 18.49
C CYS A 59 -8.93 4.61 18.49
N ASP A 60 -9.77 5.45 17.87
CA ASP A 60 -11.18 5.20 17.61
C ASP A 60 -11.41 4.73 16.15
N ALA A 61 -10.49 5.09 15.24
CA ALA A 61 -10.45 4.65 13.86
C ALA A 61 -9.01 4.63 13.37
N ILE A 62 -8.72 3.80 12.38
CA ILE A 62 -7.38 3.59 11.84
C ILE A 62 -7.40 3.72 10.33
N THR A 63 -6.38 4.38 9.78
CA THR A 63 -6.07 4.36 8.35
C THR A 63 -4.62 3.92 8.12
N VAL A 64 -4.26 3.65 6.87
CA VAL A 64 -2.92 3.21 6.49
C VAL A 64 -2.30 4.18 5.49
N GLU A 65 -0.98 4.36 5.56
CA GLU A 65 -0.22 5.13 4.58
C GLU A 65 0.01 4.32 3.30
N ARG A 66 0.20 3.00 3.46
CA ARG A 66 0.45 2.06 2.37
C ARG A 66 -0.28 0.74 2.62
N GLU A 67 -0.60 0.03 1.56
CA GLU A 67 -1.32 -1.24 1.59
C GLU A 67 -0.45 -2.44 1.97
N SER A 68 0.88 -2.33 1.81
CA SER A 68 1.85 -3.41 2.00
C SER A 68 2.23 -3.57 3.48
N LEU A 69 1.28 -3.99 4.30
CA LEU A 69 1.44 -4.23 5.74
C LEU A 69 1.24 -5.71 6.09
N PRO A 70 1.80 -6.20 7.22
CA PRO A 70 1.55 -7.55 7.72
C PRO A 70 0.06 -7.81 7.90
N ASP A 71 -0.37 -9.02 7.52
CA ASP A 71 -1.78 -9.40 7.53
C ASP A 71 -2.40 -9.40 8.93
N ASP A 72 -1.66 -9.90 9.92
CA ASP A 72 -2.07 -9.92 11.31
C ASP A 72 -2.27 -8.51 11.89
N MET A 73 -1.44 -7.55 11.50
CA MET A 73 -1.57 -6.14 11.87
C MET A 73 -2.86 -5.54 11.28
N LEU A 74 -3.13 -5.78 9.99
CA LEU A 74 -4.35 -5.31 9.34
C LEU A 74 -5.62 -5.92 9.96
N ARG A 75 -5.61 -7.22 10.32
CA ARG A 75 -6.72 -7.88 11.01
C ARG A 75 -6.97 -7.29 12.39
N LYS A 76 -5.92 -7.02 13.17
CA LYS A 76 -6.06 -6.35 14.47
C LYS A 76 -6.62 -4.93 14.30
N ALA A 77 -6.12 -4.16 13.34
CA ALA A 77 -6.62 -2.81 13.05
C ALA A 77 -8.10 -2.81 12.60
N ALA A 78 -8.54 -3.86 11.86
CA ALA A 78 -9.92 -4.00 11.44
C ALA A 78 -10.91 -4.11 12.61
N ASN A 79 -10.50 -4.69 13.76
CA ASN A 79 -11.32 -4.78 14.95
C ASN A 79 -11.56 -3.41 15.63
N VAL A 80 -10.73 -2.42 15.36
CA VAL A 80 -10.89 -1.05 15.88
C VAL A 80 -11.74 -0.19 14.94
N GLY A 81 -11.55 -0.36 13.63
CA GLY A 81 -12.24 0.44 12.61
C GLY A 81 -11.25 0.90 11.55
N LEU A 82 -10.81 -0.04 10.71
CA LEU A 82 -9.86 0.19 9.62
C LEU A 82 -10.56 0.77 8.38
N ALA A 83 -10.03 1.86 7.85
CA ALA A 83 -10.46 2.50 6.62
C ALA A 83 -9.26 2.83 5.70
N PRO A 84 -9.22 2.32 4.46
CA PRO A 84 -10.15 1.35 3.84
C PRO A 84 -10.25 0.05 4.63
N ASN A 85 -11.35 -0.69 4.46
CA ASN A 85 -11.54 -1.94 5.19
C ASN A 85 -10.51 -3.01 4.79
N TYR A 86 -10.38 -4.04 5.63
CA TYR A 86 -9.39 -5.12 5.45
C TYR A 86 -9.48 -5.77 4.08
N ASP A 87 -10.68 -6.15 3.62
CA ASP A 87 -10.86 -6.86 2.34
C ASP A 87 -10.44 -6.00 1.15
N ALA A 88 -10.76 -4.71 1.17
CA ALA A 88 -10.32 -3.77 0.14
C ALA A 88 -8.78 -3.66 0.10
N LEU A 89 -8.13 -3.54 1.27
CA LEU A 89 -6.66 -3.44 1.34
C LEU A 89 -5.99 -4.73 0.83
N VAL A 90 -6.47 -5.90 1.22
CA VAL A 90 -5.92 -7.19 0.78
C VAL A 90 -6.09 -7.38 -0.72
N THR A 91 -7.27 -7.07 -1.25
CA THR A 91 -7.54 -7.17 -2.70
C THR A 91 -6.65 -6.22 -3.52
N LEU A 92 -6.43 -5.00 -3.02
CA LEU A 92 -5.73 -3.97 -3.79
C LEU A 92 -4.20 -4.02 -3.64
N ARG A 93 -3.67 -4.65 -2.58
CA ARG A 93 -2.21 -4.74 -2.36
C ARG A 93 -1.50 -5.68 -3.33
N GLU A 94 -2.19 -6.70 -3.85
CA GLU A 94 -1.67 -7.66 -4.81
C GLU A 94 -2.10 -7.27 -6.23
N ARG A 95 -1.13 -7.04 -7.11
CA ARG A 95 -1.39 -6.49 -8.46
C ARG A 95 -2.16 -7.41 -9.37
N ASP A 96 -1.92 -8.71 -9.27
CA ASP A 96 -2.66 -9.74 -10.02
C ASP A 96 -4.10 -9.84 -9.55
N THR A 97 -4.35 -9.87 -8.24
CA THR A 97 -5.70 -9.85 -7.67
C THR A 97 -6.45 -8.57 -8.04
N GLN A 98 -5.77 -7.41 -7.95
CA GLN A 98 -6.32 -6.13 -8.36
C GLN A 98 -6.71 -6.12 -9.84
N LYS A 99 -5.84 -6.64 -10.72
CA LYS A 99 -6.09 -6.70 -12.16
C LYS A 99 -7.21 -7.66 -12.51
N ALA A 100 -7.23 -8.84 -11.89
CA ALA A 100 -8.31 -9.82 -12.06
C ALA A 100 -9.67 -9.23 -11.65
N MET A 101 -9.74 -8.54 -10.51
CA MET A 101 -10.95 -7.85 -10.06
C MET A 101 -11.41 -6.78 -11.06
N LEU A 102 -10.49 -5.99 -11.63
CA LEU A 102 -10.85 -4.98 -12.65
C LEU A 102 -11.41 -5.63 -13.92
N ASP A 103 -10.85 -6.75 -14.34
CA ASP A 103 -11.35 -7.52 -15.48
C ASP A 103 -12.76 -8.09 -15.21
N GLU A 104 -12.98 -8.68 -14.04
CA GLU A 104 -14.31 -9.18 -13.61
C GLU A 104 -15.38 -8.08 -13.60
N LEU A 105 -15.00 -6.88 -13.16
CA LEU A 105 -15.88 -5.72 -13.12
C LEU A 105 -16.02 -5.00 -14.47
N ASN A 106 -15.34 -5.48 -15.52
CA ASN A 106 -15.24 -4.84 -16.83
C ASN A 106 -14.76 -3.38 -16.76
N ILE A 107 -13.84 -3.08 -15.83
CA ILE A 107 -13.22 -1.77 -15.71
C ILE A 107 -11.98 -1.73 -16.61
N PRO A 108 -11.93 -0.83 -17.61
CA PRO A 108 -10.80 -0.76 -18.53
C PRO A 108 -9.49 -0.47 -17.80
N THR A 109 -8.47 -1.29 -18.09
CA THR A 109 -7.11 -1.11 -17.58
C THR A 109 -6.08 -1.48 -18.65
N SER A 110 -4.80 -1.17 -18.42
CA SER A 110 -3.73 -1.60 -19.33
C SER A 110 -3.70 -3.13 -19.43
N PRO A 111 -3.50 -3.69 -20.64
CA PRO A 111 -3.33 -5.12 -20.82
C PRO A 111 -2.23 -5.67 -19.90
N TRP A 112 -2.43 -6.87 -19.39
CA TRP A 112 -1.53 -7.47 -18.43
C TRP A 112 -1.49 -9.00 -18.59
N SER A 113 -0.44 -9.62 -18.09
CA SER A 113 -0.30 -11.07 -18.00
C SER A 113 0.47 -11.42 -16.73
N LEU A 114 -0.01 -12.45 -16.00
CA LEU A 114 0.69 -12.97 -14.84
C LEU A 114 1.79 -13.92 -15.29
N VAL A 115 3.01 -13.70 -14.78
CA VAL A 115 4.17 -14.53 -15.01
C VAL A 115 4.65 -15.08 -13.67
N THR A 116 4.59 -16.41 -13.50
CA THR A 116 4.98 -17.10 -12.25
C THR A 116 6.31 -17.86 -12.40
N SER A 117 6.80 -18.01 -13.63
CA SER A 117 8.11 -18.61 -13.90
C SER A 117 8.78 -17.92 -15.10
N PRO A 118 10.12 -17.97 -15.20
CA PRO A 118 10.85 -17.37 -16.34
C PRO A 118 10.40 -17.91 -17.70
N ASP A 119 10.04 -19.17 -17.79
CA ASP A 119 9.64 -19.83 -19.05
C ASP A 119 8.33 -19.26 -19.63
N GLN A 120 7.51 -18.62 -18.82
CA GLN A 120 6.26 -18.00 -19.24
C GLN A 120 6.46 -16.58 -19.81
N LEU A 121 7.64 -15.97 -19.61
CA LEU A 121 7.85 -14.56 -19.93
C LEU A 121 7.69 -14.26 -21.42
N GLU A 122 8.28 -15.08 -22.28
CA GLU A 122 8.25 -14.89 -23.74
C GLU A 122 6.79 -14.98 -24.26
N ALA A 123 6.07 -16.01 -23.87
CA ALA A 123 4.65 -16.16 -24.23
C ALA A 123 3.78 -15.02 -23.70
N ALA A 124 4.06 -14.54 -22.47
CA ALA A 124 3.35 -13.40 -21.91
C ALA A 124 3.62 -12.11 -22.69
N LEU A 125 4.87 -11.86 -23.10
CA LEU A 125 5.23 -10.70 -23.91
C LEU A 125 4.57 -10.73 -25.29
N ASP A 126 4.52 -11.91 -25.94
CA ASP A 126 3.87 -12.08 -27.24
C ASP A 126 2.35 -11.89 -27.18
N SER A 127 1.74 -12.17 -26.03
CA SER A 127 0.29 -12.00 -25.82
C SER A 127 -0.14 -10.55 -25.59
N LEU A 128 0.81 -9.66 -25.24
CA LEU A 128 0.51 -8.27 -24.92
C LEU A 128 0.66 -7.37 -26.15
N PRO A 129 -0.25 -6.41 -26.36
CA PRO A 129 -0.12 -5.45 -27.44
C PRO A 129 1.03 -4.48 -27.19
N GLY A 130 1.78 -4.15 -28.25
CA GLY A 130 2.85 -3.15 -28.22
C GLY A 130 4.25 -3.74 -28.22
N GLN A 131 5.25 -2.85 -28.31
CA GLN A 131 6.67 -3.23 -28.40
C GLN A 131 7.37 -3.36 -27.06
N TYR A 132 6.74 -2.86 -25.98
CA TYR A 132 7.32 -2.81 -24.64
C TYR A 132 6.32 -3.25 -23.60
N ALA A 133 6.77 -4.04 -22.64
CA ALA A 133 6.03 -4.39 -21.43
C ALA A 133 6.85 -4.03 -20.19
N ARG A 134 6.15 -3.66 -19.12
CA ARG A 134 6.79 -3.38 -17.83
C ARG A 134 6.51 -4.52 -16.86
N CYS A 135 7.56 -5.21 -16.44
CA CYS A 135 7.47 -6.19 -15.36
C CYS A 135 7.34 -5.46 -14.01
N LYS A 136 6.40 -5.94 -13.19
CA LYS A 136 6.20 -5.46 -11.81
C LYS A 136 6.04 -6.66 -10.90
N ARG A 137 6.49 -6.55 -9.66
CA ARG A 137 6.16 -7.55 -8.64
C ARG A 137 4.64 -7.55 -8.41
N THR A 138 4.09 -8.72 -8.13
CA THR A 138 2.67 -8.85 -7.76
C THR A 138 2.42 -8.22 -6.39
N LEU A 139 3.32 -8.44 -5.43
CA LEU A 139 3.27 -7.88 -4.09
C LEU A 139 4.34 -6.80 -3.92
N GLY A 140 4.00 -5.74 -3.22
CA GLY A 140 4.87 -4.60 -2.90
C GLY A 140 4.41 -3.33 -3.59
N GLY A 141 4.35 -2.24 -2.81
CA GLY A 141 4.00 -0.91 -3.27
C GLY A 141 5.05 -0.28 -4.21
N TYR A 142 4.88 0.99 -4.51
CA TYR A 142 5.86 1.78 -5.25
C TYR A 142 7.08 2.05 -4.35
N ASP A 143 8.23 1.48 -4.72
CA ASP A 143 9.49 1.62 -3.97
C ASP A 143 10.39 2.76 -4.48
N GLY A 144 9.85 3.60 -5.40
CA GLY A 144 10.62 4.68 -6.02
C GLY A 144 11.62 4.22 -7.07
N GLY A 145 11.86 2.91 -7.20
CA GLY A 145 12.77 2.30 -8.15
C GLY A 145 12.04 1.70 -9.35
N ALA A 146 12.48 1.98 -10.57
CA ALA A 146 12.18 1.12 -11.69
C ALA A 146 13.11 -0.12 -11.57
N LEU A 147 12.56 -1.33 -11.52
CA LEU A 147 13.38 -2.52 -11.73
C LEU A 147 14.10 -2.33 -13.07
N PRO A 148 15.43 -2.47 -13.13
CA PRO A 148 16.13 -2.45 -14.40
C PRO A 148 15.48 -3.53 -15.28
N ASN A 149 15.12 -3.14 -16.51
CA ASN A 149 14.61 -4.09 -17.47
C ASN A 149 15.78 -5.01 -17.89
N PRO A 150 15.85 -6.26 -17.41
CA PRO A 150 16.96 -7.15 -17.76
C PRO A 150 16.93 -7.57 -19.24
N TYR A 151 15.86 -7.19 -19.96
CA TYR A 151 15.61 -7.55 -21.37
C TYR A 151 15.48 -6.32 -22.26
N ALA A 152 15.99 -5.16 -21.85
CA ALA A 152 16.28 -4.06 -22.77
C ALA A 152 17.44 -4.54 -23.65
N SER A 153 17.17 -5.41 -24.59
CA SER A 153 18.11 -5.64 -25.70
C SER A 153 18.12 -4.36 -26.51
N ASP A 154 19.26 -3.70 -26.58
CA ASP A 154 19.60 -2.78 -27.65
C ASP A 154 19.42 -3.57 -28.97
N LYS A 155 18.25 -3.45 -29.59
CA LYS A 155 18.12 -3.85 -30.98
C LYS A 155 18.85 -2.76 -31.75
N PRO A 156 19.95 -3.08 -32.47
CA PRO A 156 20.57 -2.11 -33.37
C PRO A 156 19.55 -1.75 -34.46
N SER A 157 19.46 -0.47 -34.72
CA SER A 157 18.73 0.18 -35.81
C SER A 157 19.05 -0.41 -37.17
#